data_2fb79932aaf57817036f2d69364d202f
#
_entry.id   2fb79932aaf57817036f2d69364d202f
#
_cell.length_a   1.000
_cell.length_b   1.000
_cell.length_c   1.000
_cell.angle_alpha   90.00
_cell.angle_beta   90.00
_cell.angle_gamma   90.00
#
_symmetry.space_group_name_H-M   'P 1'
#
loop_
_entity.id
_entity.type
_entity.pdbx_description
1 polymer ?
#
loop_
_entity_poly.entity_id
_entity_poly.type
_entity_poly.pdbx_seq_one_letter_code
_entity_poly.pdbx_strand_id
1 'polypeptide(L)'
;MLRLDQVSLTFNEGTMDEKNALQDVNIELESGEFLTVIGSNGAGKSTLMNVISGSAIPDTGNVFIDNKAVTPMQEYKRSQMIGRVFQDPMAGTAPSMTIEENLALAWARNKKRTLKPGVSKKRKNLFQEHLETLNLGLEDRLSAKVGLLSGGERQALSLLMATFTEPSILMLDEHTAALDPSRAELITNITDEIVKKFQLTTLMVTHNMQQALDLGTRLIMMDKGQIILDVAGEEKQNLTIEKLLNEFQRIRGEQMANDKAVLG
;
A
#
# COMPACT_ATOMS: atom_id res chain seq x y z
N MET A 1 9.25 -6.75 -8.55
CA MET A 1 9.43 -7.85 -7.57
C MET A 1 9.84 -7.29 -6.22
N LEU A 2 9.15 -7.68 -5.15
CA LEU A 2 9.48 -7.31 -3.76
C LEU A 2 9.82 -8.59 -2.99
N ARG A 3 10.91 -8.57 -2.19
CA ARG A 3 11.26 -9.70 -1.33
C ARG A 3 11.70 -9.21 0.04
N LEU A 4 11.14 -9.82 1.07
CA LEU A 4 11.54 -9.68 2.46
C LEU A 4 12.12 -11.01 2.93
N ASP A 5 13.33 -11.00 3.46
CA ASP A 5 14.02 -12.18 3.96
C ASP A 5 14.23 -12.03 5.47
N GLN A 6 13.55 -12.87 6.26
CA GLN A 6 13.69 -12.98 7.72
C GLN A 6 13.63 -11.62 8.45
N VAL A 7 12.70 -10.77 8.07
CA VAL A 7 12.58 -9.41 8.59
C VAL A 7 11.96 -9.43 9.97
N SER A 8 12.69 -8.88 10.96
CA SER A 8 12.19 -8.67 12.33
C SER A 8 12.41 -7.23 12.77
N LEU A 9 11.49 -6.72 13.58
CA LEU A 9 11.55 -5.38 14.17
C LEU A 9 10.86 -5.35 15.52
N THR A 10 11.60 -4.90 16.54
CA THR A 10 11.14 -4.71 17.91
C THR A 10 11.18 -3.23 18.25
N PHE A 11 10.09 -2.68 18.72
CA PHE A 11 10.06 -1.32 19.28
C PHE A 11 10.33 -1.35 20.77
N ASN A 12 11.09 -0.34 21.26
CA ASN A 12 11.38 -0.13 22.68
C ASN A 12 12.05 -1.34 23.35
N GLU A 13 12.95 -2.01 22.64
CA GLU A 13 13.69 -3.20 23.12
C GLU A 13 14.29 -2.97 24.51
N GLY A 14 14.14 -3.94 25.42
CA GLY A 14 14.64 -3.88 26.78
C GLY A 14 13.87 -2.97 27.73
N THR A 15 12.70 -2.45 27.34
CA THR A 15 11.83 -1.63 28.19
C THR A 15 10.51 -2.35 28.51
N MET A 16 9.73 -1.80 29.47
CA MET A 16 8.40 -2.34 29.78
C MET A 16 7.40 -2.24 28.65
N ASP A 17 7.64 -1.35 27.66
CA ASP A 17 6.81 -1.14 26.48
C ASP A 17 7.40 -1.84 25.23
N GLU A 18 8.23 -2.86 25.43
CA GLU A 18 8.78 -3.66 24.34
C GLU A 18 7.68 -4.32 23.53
N LYS A 19 7.79 -4.18 22.21
CA LYS A 19 6.82 -4.72 21.26
C LYS A 19 7.50 -5.30 20.04
N ASN A 20 7.42 -6.63 19.88
CA ASN A 20 7.80 -7.33 18.68
C ASN A 20 6.77 -7.01 17.57
N ALA A 21 7.11 -6.09 16.69
CA ALA A 21 6.19 -5.60 15.66
C ALA A 21 6.25 -6.42 14.38
N LEU A 22 7.40 -7.02 14.05
CA LEU A 22 7.58 -8.03 13.01
C LEU A 22 8.50 -9.12 13.54
N GLN A 23 8.20 -10.39 13.21
CA GLN A 23 8.92 -11.56 13.66
C GLN A 23 9.13 -12.51 12.48
N ASP A 24 10.35 -12.61 12.00
CA ASP A 24 10.78 -13.51 10.91
C ASP A 24 9.86 -13.46 9.68
N VAL A 25 9.50 -12.25 9.25
CA VAL A 25 8.58 -12.05 8.12
C VAL A 25 9.30 -12.33 6.82
N ASN A 26 8.76 -13.29 6.07
CA ASN A 26 9.23 -13.70 4.75
C ASN A 26 8.12 -13.48 3.74
N ILE A 27 8.36 -12.66 2.72
CA ILE A 27 7.41 -12.37 1.63
C ILE A 27 8.20 -12.33 0.33
N GLU A 28 7.72 -13.03 -0.67
CA GLU A 28 8.16 -12.88 -2.05
C GLU A 28 6.95 -12.51 -2.90
N LEU A 29 7.01 -11.37 -3.57
CA LEU A 29 5.93 -10.83 -4.40
C LEU A 29 6.47 -10.67 -5.82
N GLU A 30 5.90 -11.43 -6.74
CA GLU A 30 6.29 -11.44 -8.14
C GLU A 30 5.88 -10.15 -8.87
N SER A 31 6.49 -9.91 -10.02
CA SER A 31 6.13 -8.76 -10.85
C SER A 31 4.69 -8.88 -11.37
N GLY A 32 3.90 -7.84 -11.16
CA GLY A 32 2.48 -7.81 -11.52
C GLY A 32 1.55 -8.55 -10.56
N GLU A 33 2.08 -9.17 -9.49
CA GLU A 33 1.26 -9.80 -8.46
C GLU A 33 0.59 -8.74 -7.57
N PHE A 34 -0.65 -9.00 -7.17
CA PHE A 34 -1.39 -8.15 -6.25
C PHE A 34 -1.66 -8.91 -4.95
N LEU A 35 -0.92 -8.54 -3.91
CA LEU A 35 -1.01 -9.09 -2.55
C LEU A 35 -1.91 -8.22 -1.67
N THR A 36 -2.91 -8.85 -1.05
CA THR A 36 -3.71 -8.22 0.01
C THR A 36 -3.25 -8.69 1.38
N VAL A 37 -3.14 -7.75 2.31
CA VAL A 37 -2.66 -7.98 3.69
C VAL A 37 -3.76 -7.61 4.66
N ILE A 38 -4.22 -8.58 5.44
CA ILE A 38 -5.22 -8.38 6.49
C ILE A 38 -4.65 -8.75 7.86
N GLY A 39 -5.36 -8.41 8.92
CA GLY A 39 -4.98 -8.74 10.29
C GLY A 39 -5.57 -7.75 11.29
N SER A 40 -5.53 -8.10 12.56
CA SER A 40 -6.04 -7.26 13.64
C SER A 40 -5.26 -5.97 13.82
N ASN A 41 -5.80 -5.03 14.59
CA ASN A 41 -5.04 -3.85 15.01
C ASN A 41 -3.83 -4.28 15.84
N GLY A 42 -2.67 -3.74 15.48
CA GLY A 42 -1.40 -4.14 16.10
C GLY A 42 -0.77 -5.41 15.56
N ALA A 43 -1.32 -6.05 14.51
CA ALA A 43 -0.77 -7.24 13.88
C ALA A 43 0.58 -7.02 13.17
N GLY A 44 1.04 -5.77 12.98
CA GLY A 44 2.31 -5.46 12.30
C GLY A 44 2.15 -4.90 10.88
N LYS A 45 0.93 -4.78 10.35
CA LYS A 45 0.67 -4.35 8.95
C LYS A 45 1.31 -3.00 8.60
N SER A 46 1.08 -1.96 9.42
CA SER A 46 1.68 -0.63 9.19
C SER A 46 3.20 -0.65 9.38
N THR A 47 3.71 -1.49 10.28
CA THR A 47 5.15 -1.70 10.46
C THR A 47 5.76 -2.35 9.21
N LEU A 48 5.09 -3.36 8.64
CA LEU A 48 5.48 -3.98 7.37
C LEU A 48 5.60 -2.93 6.26
N MET A 49 4.56 -2.09 6.10
CA MET A 49 4.57 -0.99 5.12
C MET A 49 5.73 -0.01 5.36
N ASN A 50 6.00 0.34 6.62
CA ASN A 50 7.07 1.26 6.99
C ASN A 50 8.46 0.66 6.76
N VAL A 51 8.65 -0.64 7.00
CA VAL A 51 9.90 -1.34 6.69
C VAL A 51 10.15 -1.39 5.19
N ILE A 52 9.13 -1.69 4.38
CA ILE A 52 9.26 -1.69 2.92
C ILE A 52 9.59 -0.29 2.41
N SER A 53 8.89 0.75 2.88
CA SER A 53 9.13 2.14 2.45
C SER A 53 10.46 2.72 2.94
N GLY A 54 11.02 2.16 4.02
CA GLY A 54 12.25 2.65 4.65
C GLY A 54 12.03 3.73 5.70
N SER A 55 10.79 3.97 6.11
CA SER A 55 10.44 4.81 7.26
C SER A 55 10.79 4.14 8.59
N ALA A 56 10.88 2.78 8.60
CA ALA A 56 11.41 1.99 9.69
C ALA A 56 12.53 1.08 9.18
N ILE A 57 13.58 0.91 9.99
CA ILE A 57 14.70 0.03 9.67
C ILE A 57 14.51 -1.25 10.48
N PRO A 58 14.53 -2.44 9.87
CA PRO A 58 14.41 -3.70 10.59
C PRO A 58 15.67 -3.97 11.42
N ASP A 59 15.54 -4.68 12.55
CA ASP A 59 16.66 -5.10 13.39
C ASP A 59 17.44 -6.23 12.72
N THR A 60 16.73 -7.15 12.06
CA THR A 60 17.30 -8.25 11.28
C THR A 60 16.59 -8.42 9.95
N GLY A 61 17.23 -9.15 9.05
CA GLY A 61 16.69 -9.45 7.74
C GLY A 61 16.93 -8.37 6.69
N ASN A 62 16.44 -8.60 5.49
CA ASN A 62 16.68 -7.73 4.35
C ASN A 62 15.42 -7.51 3.51
N VAL A 63 15.32 -6.32 2.91
CA VAL A 63 14.31 -5.95 1.94
C VAL A 63 14.96 -5.73 0.59
N PHE A 64 14.36 -6.34 -0.44
CA PHE A 64 14.82 -6.21 -1.83
C PHE A 64 13.67 -5.70 -2.70
N ILE A 65 13.96 -4.75 -3.58
CA ILE A 65 13.06 -4.27 -4.64
C ILE A 65 13.83 -4.39 -5.96
N ASP A 66 13.26 -5.09 -6.94
CA ASP A 66 13.88 -5.40 -8.23
C ASP A 66 15.29 -5.98 -8.08
N ASN A 67 15.43 -6.95 -7.18
CA ASN A 67 16.68 -7.63 -6.82
C ASN A 67 17.76 -6.72 -6.20
N LYS A 68 17.43 -5.46 -5.87
CA LYS A 68 18.35 -4.55 -5.15
C LYS A 68 18.06 -4.60 -3.67
N ALA A 69 19.09 -4.83 -2.85
CA ALA A 69 18.97 -4.66 -1.41
C ALA A 69 18.71 -3.18 -1.08
N VAL A 70 17.53 -2.91 -0.54
CA VAL A 70 17.11 -1.55 -0.20
C VAL A 70 17.16 -1.28 1.30
N THR A 71 17.41 -2.29 2.13
CA THR A 71 17.50 -2.17 3.60
C THR A 71 18.36 -0.99 4.07
N PRO A 72 19.58 -0.75 3.52
CA PRO A 72 20.40 0.38 3.92
C PRO A 72 20.00 1.71 3.26
N MET A 73 18.98 1.70 2.36
CA MET A 73 18.59 2.90 1.63
C MET A 73 17.63 3.75 2.46
N GLN A 74 17.86 5.06 2.48
CA GLN A 74 16.97 6.03 3.09
C GLN A 74 15.63 6.10 2.33
N GLU A 75 14.55 6.42 3.03
CA GLU A 75 13.18 6.46 2.53
C GLU A 75 13.03 7.27 1.22
N TYR A 76 13.64 8.47 1.14
CA TYR A 76 13.53 9.32 -0.05
C TYR A 76 14.17 8.69 -1.31
N LYS A 77 15.12 7.75 -1.15
CA LYS A 77 15.68 6.99 -2.27
C LYS A 77 14.76 5.85 -2.69
N ARG A 78 14.15 5.16 -1.70
CA ARG A 78 13.17 4.10 -1.98
C ARG A 78 11.90 4.66 -2.60
N SER A 79 11.50 5.90 -2.27
CA SER A 79 10.32 6.56 -2.86
C SER A 79 10.40 6.73 -4.39
N GLN A 80 11.57 6.54 -4.99
CA GLN A 80 11.70 6.51 -6.45
C GLN A 80 11.18 5.21 -7.08
N MET A 81 11.16 4.13 -6.29
CA MET A 81 10.72 2.79 -6.72
C MET A 81 9.32 2.45 -6.17
N ILE A 82 8.84 3.20 -5.18
CA ILE A 82 7.60 2.93 -4.48
C ILE A 82 6.58 4.04 -4.73
N GLY A 83 5.39 3.67 -5.22
CA GLY A 83 4.20 4.51 -5.15
C GLY A 83 3.45 4.19 -3.87
N ARG A 84 3.11 5.18 -3.05
CA ARG A 84 2.34 4.96 -1.82
C ARG A 84 1.07 5.80 -1.84
N VAL A 85 -0.05 5.16 -1.54
CA VAL A 85 -1.35 5.81 -1.28
C VAL A 85 -1.66 5.62 0.20
N PHE A 86 -1.91 6.72 0.89
CA PHE A 86 -2.13 6.75 2.33
C PHE A 86 -3.62 6.60 2.66
N GLN A 87 -3.91 6.21 3.90
CA GLN A 87 -5.26 6.16 4.45
C GLN A 87 -5.92 7.54 4.46
N ASP A 88 -5.16 8.58 4.86
CA ASP A 88 -5.61 9.97 4.75
C ASP A 88 -5.26 10.52 3.35
N PRO A 89 -6.28 10.86 2.51
CA PRO A 89 -6.04 11.44 1.20
C PRO A 89 -5.27 12.77 1.22
N MET A 90 -5.23 13.45 2.37
CA MET A 90 -4.47 14.69 2.56
C MET A 90 -2.98 14.44 2.61
N ALA A 91 -2.54 13.29 3.14
CA ALA A 91 -1.12 12.97 3.29
C ALA A 91 -0.40 12.77 1.95
N GLY A 92 -1.11 12.33 0.90
CA GLY A 92 -0.57 12.12 -0.45
C GLY A 92 -0.59 13.32 -1.37
N THR A 93 -1.17 14.47 -0.94
CA THR A 93 -1.43 15.62 -1.80
C THR A 93 -1.00 16.95 -1.14
N ALA A 94 -0.87 18.00 -1.94
CA ALA A 94 -0.68 19.37 -1.48
C ALA A 94 -2.00 20.17 -1.66
N PRO A 95 -2.85 20.29 -0.62
CA PRO A 95 -4.21 20.81 -0.76
C PRO A 95 -4.30 22.28 -1.20
N SER A 96 -3.28 23.08 -0.90
CA SER A 96 -3.20 24.49 -1.31
C SER A 96 -2.84 24.70 -2.77
N MET A 97 -2.29 23.66 -3.42
CA MET A 97 -1.89 23.64 -4.82
C MET A 97 -3.04 23.14 -5.72
N THR A 98 -2.96 23.46 -7.01
CA THR A 98 -3.91 22.98 -8.01
C THR A 98 -3.69 21.51 -8.36
N ILE A 99 -4.65 20.90 -9.07
CA ILE A 99 -4.53 19.53 -9.58
C ILE A 99 -3.30 19.42 -10.50
N GLU A 100 -3.13 20.35 -11.44
CA GLU A 100 -1.99 20.33 -12.37
C GLU A 100 -0.64 20.50 -11.66
N GLU A 101 -0.58 21.28 -10.58
CA GLU A 101 0.64 21.44 -9.78
C GLU A 101 0.98 20.17 -8.99
N ASN A 102 -0.02 19.51 -8.39
CA ASN A 102 0.16 18.23 -7.71
C ASN A 102 0.66 17.15 -8.68
N LEU A 103 0.04 17.04 -9.87
CA LEU A 103 0.46 16.12 -10.92
C LEU A 103 1.88 16.44 -11.44
N ALA A 104 2.23 17.73 -11.54
CA ALA A 104 3.57 18.15 -11.95
C ALA A 104 4.63 17.72 -10.92
N LEU A 105 4.33 17.79 -9.61
CA LEU A 105 5.21 17.29 -8.55
C LEU A 105 5.40 15.78 -8.65
N ALA A 106 4.29 15.02 -8.80
CA ALA A 106 4.34 13.58 -8.95
C ALA A 106 5.15 13.16 -10.20
N TRP A 107 4.89 13.81 -11.33
CA TRP A 107 5.61 13.56 -12.60
C TRP A 107 7.11 13.86 -12.52
N ALA A 108 7.51 14.85 -11.71
CA ALA A 108 8.91 15.24 -11.54
C ALA A 108 9.70 14.35 -10.58
N ARG A 109 9.06 13.42 -9.85
CA ARG A 109 9.70 12.62 -8.78
C ARG A 109 10.98 11.94 -9.21
N ASN A 110 10.99 11.28 -10.38
CA ASN A 110 12.13 10.50 -10.88
C ASN A 110 12.92 11.24 -11.99
N LYS A 111 12.73 12.56 -12.14
CA LYS A 111 13.34 13.33 -13.21
C LYS A 111 14.36 14.33 -12.68
N LYS A 112 15.38 14.60 -13.48
CA LYS A 112 16.35 15.66 -13.16
C LYS A 112 15.63 17.00 -13.05
N ARG A 113 15.84 17.69 -11.94
CA ARG A 113 15.28 19.03 -11.72
C ARG A 113 15.94 20.03 -12.68
N THR A 114 15.12 20.83 -13.33
CA THR A 114 15.54 21.90 -14.25
C THR A 114 14.82 23.19 -13.87
N LEU A 115 15.29 24.34 -14.38
CA LEU A 115 14.63 25.65 -14.19
C LEU A 115 13.40 25.83 -15.13
N LYS A 116 13.00 24.80 -15.87
CA LYS A 116 11.81 24.87 -16.74
C LYS A 116 10.53 24.82 -15.89
N PRO A 117 9.47 25.54 -16.30
CA PRO A 117 8.18 25.48 -15.61
C PRO A 117 7.68 24.06 -15.42
N GLY A 118 7.17 23.75 -14.21
CA GLY A 118 6.60 22.44 -13.87
C GLY A 118 5.38 22.10 -14.73
N VAL A 119 4.56 23.11 -15.05
CA VAL A 119 3.38 23.00 -15.89
C VAL A 119 3.64 23.66 -17.24
N SER A 120 3.46 22.94 -18.33
CA SER A 120 3.53 23.42 -19.73
C SER A 120 2.30 22.92 -20.50
N LYS A 121 1.97 23.52 -21.64
CA LYS A 121 0.82 23.09 -22.45
C LYS A 121 0.87 21.60 -22.79
N LYS A 122 2.04 21.08 -23.16
CA LYS A 122 2.23 19.64 -23.44
C LYS A 122 1.95 18.77 -22.20
N ARG A 123 2.37 19.24 -21.01
CA ARG A 123 2.12 18.50 -19.76
C ARG A 123 0.66 18.56 -19.34
N LYS A 124 -0.02 19.70 -19.56
CA LYS A 124 -1.47 19.81 -19.30
C LYS A 124 -2.26 18.78 -20.08
N ASN A 125 -1.98 18.61 -21.37
CA ASN A 125 -2.63 17.60 -22.19
C ASN A 125 -2.36 16.18 -21.64
N LEU A 126 -1.11 15.87 -21.30
CA LEU A 126 -0.75 14.59 -20.69
C LEU A 126 -1.52 14.36 -19.37
N PHE A 127 -1.63 15.39 -18.53
CA PHE A 127 -2.35 15.29 -17.26
C PHE A 127 -3.85 15.09 -17.49
N GLN A 128 -4.45 15.74 -18.48
CA GLN A 128 -5.85 15.53 -18.87
C GLN A 128 -6.10 14.08 -19.31
N GLU A 129 -5.28 13.54 -20.22
CA GLU A 129 -5.37 12.16 -20.69
C GLU A 129 -5.32 11.14 -19.54
N HIS A 130 -4.47 11.37 -18.54
CA HIS A 130 -4.41 10.52 -17.36
C HIS A 130 -5.61 10.69 -16.43
N LEU A 131 -6.11 11.93 -16.24
CA LEU A 131 -7.27 12.20 -15.39
C LEU A 131 -8.55 11.64 -16.01
N GLU A 132 -8.71 11.67 -17.33
CA GLU A 132 -9.83 11.06 -18.06
C GLU A 132 -10.00 9.57 -17.70
N THR A 133 -8.90 8.85 -17.42
CA THR A 133 -8.98 7.44 -17.03
C THR A 133 -9.67 7.22 -15.67
N LEU A 134 -9.81 8.25 -14.86
CA LEU A 134 -10.51 8.16 -13.57
C LEU A 134 -12.03 8.28 -13.70
N ASN A 135 -12.54 8.81 -14.83
CA ASN A 135 -13.96 9.07 -15.09
C ASN A 135 -14.65 9.93 -14.00
N LEU A 136 -13.94 10.95 -13.46
CA LEU A 136 -14.40 11.82 -12.37
C LEU A 136 -14.58 13.29 -12.78
N GLY A 137 -14.36 13.64 -14.06
CA GLY A 137 -14.42 15.03 -14.56
C GLY A 137 -13.31 15.92 -14.02
N LEU A 138 -12.21 15.34 -13.53
CA LEU A 138 -11.07 16.10 -13.01
C LEU A 138 -10.22 16.71 -14.12
N GLU A 139 -10.25 16.13 -15.32
CA GLU A 139 -9.58 16.61 -16.53
C GLU A 139 -9.97 18.02 -16.91
N ASP A 140 -11.22 18.43 -16.62
CA ASP A 140 -11.75 19.79 -16.88
C ASP A 140 -11.43 20.77 -15.75
N ARG A 141 -10.89 20.29 -14.64
CA ARG A 141 -10.70 21.04 -13.39
C ARG A 141 -9.22 21.21 -12.98
N LEU A 142 -8.28 21.16 -13.93
CA LEU A 142 -6.82 21.20 -13.68
C LEU A 142 -6.38 22.36 -12.79
N SER A 143 -7.00 23.54 -12.90
CA SER A 143 -6.69 24.72 -12.09
C SER A 143 -7.43 24.80 -10.76
N ALA A 144 -8.29 23.82 -10.45
CA ALA A 144 -8.93 23.74 -9.13
C ALA A 144 -7.93 23.34 -8.05
N LYS A 145 -8.05 23.93 -6.86
CA LYS A 145 -7.22 23.53 -5.69
C LYS A 145 -7.65 22.16 -5.19
N VAL A 146 -6.68 21.29 -4.91
CA VAL A 146 -6.92 19.93 -4.41
C VAL A 146 -7.69 19.93 -3.08
N GLY A 147 -7.52 20.94 -2.25
CA GLY A 147 -8.29 21.10 -1.01
C GLY A 147 -9.81 21.24 -1.21
N LEU A 148 -10.27 21.61 -2.41
CA LEU A 148 -11.69 21.73 -2.74
C LEU A 148 -12.30 20.42 -3.29
N LEU A 149 -11.51 19.40 -3.51
CA LEU A 149 -11.96 18.10 -3.98
C LEU A 149 -12.65 17.33 -2.84
N SER A 150 -13.62 16.51 -3.20
CA SER A 150 -14.19 15.53 -2.27
C SER A 150 -13.16 14.50 -1.84
N GLY A 151 -13.42 13.75 -0.76
CA GLY A 151 -12.52 12.69 -0.29
C GLY A 151 -12.20 11.66 -1.37
N GLY A 152 -13.22 11.19 -2.11
CA GLY A 152 -13.04 10.22 -3.20
C GLY A 152 -12.26 10.79 -4.39
N GLU A 153 -12.59 12.00 -4.85
CA GLU A 153 -11.82 12.67 -5.93
C GLU A 153 -10.34 12.84 -5.55
N ARG A 154 -10.06 13.20 -4.30
CA ARG A 154 -8.70 13.37 -3.80
C ARG A 154 -7.97 12.05 -3.69
N GLN A 155 -8.66 10.98 -3.28
CA GLN A 155 -8.10 9.64 -3.22
C GLN A 155 -7.76 9.10 -4.61
N ALA A 156 -8.65 9.28 -5.58
CA ALA A 156 -8.39 8.94 -6.98
C ALA A 156 -7.19 9.70 -7.55
N LEU A 157 -7.10 11.00 -7.27
CA LEU A 157 -5.94 11.82 -7.65
C LEU A 157 -4.66 11.31 -6.99
N SER A 158 -4.69 10.97 -5.69
CA SER A 158 -3.55 10.41 -4.97
C SER A 158 -3.08 9.08 -5.57
N LEU A 159 -4.02 8.21 -5.93
CA LEU A 159 -3.72 6.95 -6.62
C LEU A 159 -3.06 7.20 -7.99
N LEU A 160 -3.61 8.09 -8.79
CA LEU A 160 -3.02 8.48 -10.07
C LEU A 160 -1.60 9.03 -9.88
N MET A 161 -1.39 9.92 -8.91
CA MET A 161 -0.07 10.48 -8.59
C MET A 161 0.94 9.42 -8.15
N ALA A 162 0.49 8.40 -7.41
CA ALA A 162 1.35 7.30 -6.95
C ALA A 162 1.81 6.43 -8.12
N THR A 163 0.97 6.25 -9.14
CA THR A 163 1.24 5.40 -10.32
C THR A 163 1.91 6.14 -11.49
N PHE A 164 1.95 7.47 -11.45
CA PHE A 164 2.38 8.33 -12.57
C PHE A 164 3.83 8.10 -13.03
N THR A 165 4.68 7.56 -12.19
CA THR A 165 6.09 7.28 -12.49
C THR A 165 6.38 5.79 -12.67
N GLU A 166 5.33 4.98 -12.88
CA GLU A 166 5.44 3.52 -13.06
C GLU A 166 6.33 2.90 -11.95
N PRO A 167 5.89 2.97 -10.68
CA PRO A 167 6.69 2.47 -9.58
C PRO A 167 6.89 0.95 -9.68
N SER A 168 8.01 0.44 -9.19
CA SER A 168 8.25 -1.00 -9.05
C SER A 168 7.23 -1.66 -8.12
N ILE A 169 6.80 -0.93 -7.08
CA ILE A 169 5.81 -1.40 -6.11
C ILE A 169 4.78 -0.29 -5.85
N LEU A 170 3.51 -0.62 -5.94
CA LEU A 170 2.40 0.21 -5.46
C LEU A 170 1.97 -0.28 -4.07
N MET A 171 2.01 0.61 -3.08
CA MET A 171 1.60 0.35 -1.71
C MET A 171 0.32 1.10 -1.39
N LEU A 172 -0.73 0.39 -1.00
CA LEU A 172 -2.06 0.92 -0.67
C LEU A 172 -2.33 0.69 0.82
N ASP A 173 -2.35 1.76 1.61
CA ASP A 173 -2.48 1.71 3.06
C ASP A 173 -3.90 2.11 3.46
N GLU A 174 -4.80 1.13 3.61
CA GLU A 174 -6.21 1.32 3.98
C GLU A 174 -6.90 2.47 3.20
N HIS A 175 -6.55 2.62 1.93
CA HIS A 175 -6.80 3.79 1.10
C HIS A 175 -8.29 4.10 0.83
N THR A 176 -9.22 3.25 1.26
CA THR A 176 -10.67 3.46 1.16
C THR A 176 -11.36 3.65 2.52
N ALA A 177 -10.61 3.48 3.63
CA ALA A 177 -11.20 3.42 4.97
C ALA A 177 -11.84 4.75 5.44
N ALA A 178 -11.35 5.89 4.94
CA ALA A 178 -11.86 7.22 5.28
C ALA A 178 -13.03 7.68 4.38
N LEU A 179 -13.51 6.82 3.47
CA LEU A 179 -14.56 7.14 2.50
C LEU A 179 -15.91 6.54 2.90
N ASP A 180 -16.99 7.16 2.44
CA ASP A 180 -18.31 6.54 2.50
C ASP A 180 -18.37 5.29 1.58
N PRO A 181 -19.31 4.34 1.83
CA PRO A 181 -19.33 3.06 1.14
C PRO A 181 -19.37 3.16 -0.38
N SER A 182 -20.18 4.09 -0.94
CA SER A 182 -20.29 4.26 -2.38
C SER A 182 -18.99 4.76 -3.03
N ARG A 183 -18.31 5.70 -2.36
CA ARG A 183 -17.02 6.21 -2.83
C ARG A 183 -15.90 5.19 -2.62
N ALA A 184 -15.94 4.42 -1.53
CA ALA A 184 -14.99 3.34 -1.30
C ALA A 184 -15.06 2.28 -2.41
N GLU A 185 -16.27 1.88 -2.83
CA GLU A 185 -16.50 0.97 -3.95
C GLU A 185 -15.94 1.55 -5.26
N LEU A 186 -16.24 2.81 -5.57
CA LEU A 186 -15.74 3.50 -6.75
C LEU A 186 -14.19 3.50 -6.79
N ILE A 187 -13.55 3.88 -5.68
CA ILE A 187 -12.07 3.90 -5.59
C ILE A 187 -11.49 2.49 -5.67
N THR A 188 -12.16 1.49 -5.10
CA THR A 188 -11.77 0.08 -5.24
C THR A 188 -11.75 -0.37 -6.70
N ASN A 189 -12.79 -0.03 -7.45
CA ASN A 189 -12.89 -0.36 -8.88
C ASN A 189 -11.82 0.36 -9.71
N ILE A 190 -11.63 1.67 -9.50
CA ILE A 190 -10.56 2.45 -10.14
C ILE A 190 -9.18 1.85 -9.83
N THR A 191 -8.96 1.42 -8.57
CA THR A 191 -7.69 0.79 -8.17
C THR A 191 -7.44 -0.50 -8.94
N ASP A 192 -8.44 -1.37 -9.02
CA ASP A 192 -8.35 -2.65 -9.74
C ASP A 192 -8.08 -2.44 -11.23
N GLU A 193 -8.79 -1.50 -11.87
CA GLU A 193 -8.57 -1.13 -13.27
C GLU A 193 -7.15 -0.61 -13.54
N ILE A 194 -6.65 0.30 -12.69
CA ILE A 194 -5.30 0.87 -12.82
C ILE A 194 -4.24 -0.22 -12.64
N VAL A 195 -4.37 -1.05 -11.59
CA VAL A 195 -3.41 -2.13 -11.30
C VAL A 195 -3.36 -3.12 -12.46
N LYS A 196 -4.50 -3.55 -12.98
CA LYS A 196 -4.59 -4.47 -14.13
C LYS A 196 -4.06 -3.84 -15.42
N LYS A 197 -4.45 -2.59 -15.71
CA LYS A 197 -4.03 -1.89 -16.94
C LYS A 197 -2.52 -1.72 -17.04
N PHE A 198 -1.87 -1.38 -15.92
CA PHE A 198 -0.43 -1.13 -15.87
C PHE A 198 0.39 -2.31 -15.31
N GLN A 199 -0.27 -3.44 -15.02
CA GLN A 199 0.35 -4.64 -14.43
C GLN A 199 1.24 -4.31 -13.23
N LEU A 200 0.73 -3.47 -12.32
CA LEU A 200 1.49 -2.99 -11.17
C LEU A 200 1.64 -4.08 -10.11
N THR A 201 2.86 -4.30 -9.66
CA THR A 201 3.11 -5.11 -8.45
C THR A 201 2.56 -4.33 -7.25
N THR A 202 1.56 -4.89 -6.58
CA THR A 202 0.77 -4.14 -5.58
C THR A 202 0.72 -4.86 -4.24
N LEU A 203 0.94 -4.12 -3.17
CA LEU A 203 0.72 -4.56 -1.79
C LEU A 203 -0.34 -3.66 -1.17
N MET A 204 -1.49 -4.22 -0.83
CA MET A 204 -2.61 -3.50 -0.21
C MET A 204 -2.85 -3.98 1.21
N VAL A 205 -2.80 -3.08 2.16
CA VAL A 205 -3.26 -3.31 3.54
C VAL A 205 -4.71 -2.85 3.65
N THR A 206 -5.57 -3.71 4.20
CA THR A 206 -6.97 -3.37 4.47
C THR A 206 -7.48 -4.10 5.73
N HIS A 207 -8.45 -3.49 6.40
CA HIS A 207 -9.23 -4.16 7.45
C HIS A 207 -10.56 -4.70 6.92
N ASN A 208 -10.91 -4.42 5.66
CA ASN A 208 -12.12 -4.92 5.01
C ASN A 208 -11.82 -6.29 4.37
N MET A 209 -12.34 -7.36 5.01
CA MET A 209 -12.12 -8.74 4.54
C MET A 209 -12.72 -8.99 3.15
N GLN A 210 -13.89 -8.42 2.85
CA GLN A 210 -14.50 -8.58 1.52
C GLN A 210 -13.60 -7.97 0.44
N GLN A 211 -13.12 -6.74 0.64
CA GLN A 211 -12.19 -6.09 -0.27
C GLN A 211 -10.91 -6.91 -0.48
N ALA A 212 -10.39 -7.53 0.61
CA ALA A 212 -9.19 -8.35 0.53
C ALA A 212 -9.42 -9.64 -0.27
N LEU A 213 -10.64 -10.21 -0.23
CA LEU A 213 -11.03 -11.37 -1.03
C LEU A 213 -11.25 -11.00 -2.51
N ASP A 214 -11.91 -9.87 -2.76
CA ASP A 214 -12.30 -9.46 -4.12
C ASP A 214 -11.10 -8.96 -4.94
N LEU A 215 -10.11 -8.35 -4.29
CA LEU A 215 -8.94 -7.79 -4.94
C LEU A 215 -7.71 -8.69 -4.84
N GLY A 216 -6.87 -8.59 -5.88
CA GLY A 216 -5.58 -9.27 -5.92
C GLY A 216 -5.65 -10.78 -6.11
N THR A 217 -4.49 -11.37 -6.28
CA THR A 217 -4.31 -12.81 -6.59
C THR A 217 -3.80 -13.61 -5.40
N ARG A 218 -3.31 -12.93 -4.35
CA ARG A 218 -2.79 -13.52 -3.12
C ARG A 218 -3.25 -12.75 -1.91
N LEU A 219 -3.45 -13.43 -0.80
CA LEU A 219 -3.85 -12.86 0.49
C LEU A 219 -2.97 -13.41 1.59
N ILE A 220 -2.43 -12.52 2.42
CA ILE A 220 -1.79 -12.91 3.68
C ILE A 220 -2.59 -12.35 4.86
N MET A 221 -2.57 -13.11 5.96
CA MET A 221 -3.10 -12.66 7.24
C MET A 221 -1.96 -12.55 8.25
N MET A 222 -1.91 -11.42 8.94
CA MET A 222 -0.92 -11.17 9.99
C MET A 222 -1.57 -11.16 11.37
N ASP A 223 -0.87 -11.72 12.35
CA ASP A 223 -1.17 -11.56 13.77
C ASP A 223 0.14 -11.48 14.57
N LYS A 224 0.22 -10.58 15.56
CA LYS A 224 1.38 -10.38 16.45
C LYS A 224 2.74 -10.32 15.72
N GLY A 225 2.80 -9.66 14.57
CA GLY A 225 4.03 -9.50 13.79
C GLY A 225 4.41 -10.69 12.91
N GLN A 226 3.61 -11.74 12.85
CA GLN A 226 3.86 -12.93 12.04
C GLN A 226 2.82 -13.08 10.93
N ILE A 227 3.21 -13.76 9.84
CA ILE A 227 2.28 -14.21 8.82
C ILE A 227 1.71 -15.55 9.29
N ILE A 228 0.39 -15.59 9.50
CA ILE A 228 -0.31 -16.77 10.01
C ILE A 228 -1.10 -17.52 8.92
N LEU A 229 -1.35 -16.86 7.80
CA LEU A 229 -2.00 -17.45 6.63
C LEU A 229 -1.40 -16.81 5.37
N ASP A 230 -1.17 -17.62 4.34
CA ASP A 230 -0.71 -17.17 3.02
C ASP A 230 -1.37 -18.04 1.97
N VAL A 231 -2.29 -17.47 1.19
CA VAL A 231 -3.08 -18.18 0.19
C VAL A 231 -3.08 -17.44 -1.15
N ALA A 232 -2.97 -18.18 -2.24
CA ALA A 232 -2.90 -17.64 -3.59
C ALA A 232 -3.73 -18.47 -4.59
N GLY A 233 -3.98 -17.91 -5.78
CA GLY A 233 -4.60 -18.60 -6.89
C GLY A 233 -5.97 -19.19 -6.56
N GLU A 234 -6.19 -20.46 -6.89
CA GLU A 234 -7.48 -21.17 -6.68
C GLU A 234 -7.87 -21.24 -5.20
N GLU A 235 -6.90 -21.36 -4.29
CA GLU A 235 -7.18 -21.41 -2.86
C GLU A 235 -7.78 -20.08 -2.39
N LYS A 236 -7.21 -18.94 -2.82
CA LYS A 236 -7.77 -17.62 -2.54
C LYS A 236 -9.17 -17.44 -3.14
N GLN A 237 -9.39 -17.87 -4.39
CA GLN A 237 -10.69 -17.74 -5.07
C GLN A 237 -11.81 -18.48 -4.35
N ASN A 238 -11.49 -19.60 -3.69
CA ASN A 238 -12.44 -20.42 -2.93
C ASN A 238 -12.57 -19.99 -1.45
N LEU A 239 -11.86 -18.92 -1.05
CA LEU A 239 -11.88 -18.42 0.31
C LEU A 239 -13.11 -17.54 0.54
N THR A 240 -13.76 -17.72 1.69
CA THR A 240 -14.90 -16.92 2.13
C THR A 240 -14.56 -16.20 3.43
N ILE A 241 -15.31 -15.14 3.77
CA ILE A 241 -15.14 -14.43 5.05
C ILE A 241 -15.27 -15.42 6.22
N GLU A 242 -16.24 -16.34 6.16
CA GLU A 242 -16.43 -17.35 7.22
C GLU A 242 -15.20 -18.25 7.38
N LYS A 243 -14.62 -18.73 6.28
CA LYS A 243 -13.38 -19.52 6.32
C LYS A 243 -12.21 -18.71 6.88
N LEU A 244 -12.07 -17.45 6.47
CA LEU A 244 -11.03 -16.55 7.03
C LEU A 244 -11.16 -16.38 8.53
N LEU A 245 -12.37 -16.14 9.02
CA LEU A 245 -12.64 -15.98 10.46
C LEU A 245 -12.37 -17.27 11.24
N ASN A 246 -12.77 -18.42 10.68
CA ASN A 246 -12.52 -19.73 11.29
C ASN A 246 -11.01 -20.03 11.37
N GLU A 247 -10.25 -19.76 10.28
CA GLU A 247 -8.80 -19.94 10.31
C GLU A 247 -8.13 -19.01 11.32
N PHE A 248 -8.55 -17.76 11.41
CA PHE A 248 -8.05 -16.83 12.41
C PHE A 248 -8.30 -17.30 13.83
N GLN A 249 -9.51 -17.81 14.13
CA GLN A 249 -9.86 -18.33 15.44
C GLN A 249 -9.07 -19.61 15.77
N ARG A 250 -8.92 -20.51 14.79
CA ARG A 250 -8.14 -21.75 14.93
C ARG A 250 -6.70 -21.45 15.33
N ILE A 251 -6.03 -20.60 14.55
CA ILE A 251 -4.62 -20.26 14.77
C ILE A 251 -4.42 -19.56 16.13
N ARG A 252 -5.30 -18.61 16.49
CA ARG A 252 -5.26 -18.00 17.82
C ARG A 252 -5.53 -18.98 18.97
N GLY A 253 -6.45 -19.90 18.77
CA GLY A 253 -6.74 -20.95 19.74
C GLY A 253 -5.57 -21.88 19.97
N GLU A 254 -4.89 -22.31 18.91
CA GLU A 254 -3.68 -23.14 18.98
C GLU A 254 -2.50 -22.40 19.62
N GLN A 255 -2.28 -21.12 19.32
CA GLN A 255 -1.25 -20.30 19.96
C GLN A 255 -1.51 -20.18 21.48
N MET A 256 -2.75 -19.88 21.89
CA MET A 256 -3.10 -19.80 23.31
C MET A 256 -2.96 -21.15 24.05
N ALA A 257 -3.21 -22.27 23.37
CA ALA A 257 -3.02 -23.59 23.94
C ALA A 257 -1.51 -23.92 24.12
N ASN A 258 -0.68 -23.57 23.15
CA ASN A 258 0.77 -23.74 23.21
C ASN A 258 1.40 -22.85 24.31
N ASP A 259 0.98 -21.57 24.41
CA ASP A 259 1.45 -20.66 25.46
C ASP A 259 1.09 -21.20 26.87
N LYS A 260 -0.09 -21.79 27.04
CA LYS A 260 -0.48 -22.42 28.31
C LYS A 260 0.32 -23.70 28.61
N ALA A 261 0.67 -24.49 27.59
CA ALA A 261 1.45 -25.70 27.76
C ALA A 261 2.93 -25.42 28.13
N VAL A 262 3.44 -24.25 27.75
CA VAL A 262 4.82 -23.81 28.09
C VAL A 262 4.89 -23.16 29.48
N LEU A 263 3.78 -22.60 29.98
CA LEU A 263 3.71 -21.91 31.29
C LEU A 263 3.20 -22.80 32.45
N GLY A 264 2.77 -24.02 32.17
CA GLY A 264 2.34 -25.04 33.16
C GLY A 264 3.37 -26.10 33.37
#